data_835410a9d8ffd4a33481486631fa019c
#
_entry.id   835410a9d8ffd4a33481486631fa019c
#
_cell.length_a   1.000
_cell.length_b   1.000
_cell.length_c   1.000
_cell.angle_alpha   90.00
_cell.angle_beta   90.00
_cell.angle_gamma   90.00
#
_symmetry.space_group_name_H-M   'P 1'
#
loop_
_entity.id
_entity.type
_entity.pdbx_description
1 polymer ?
#
loop_
_entity_poly.entity_id
_entity_poly.type
_entity_poly.pdbx_seq_one_letter_code
_entity_poly.pdbx_strand_id
1 'polypeptide(L)'
;APDKIWQECLLHLLELGEAGNHQALAAEVQELRSGRGGDATEDALHAVGLALLAHALASAGRAVQGLDAALLSASELPALQGGVFFFNEFVLGRLVADYLAMGEWESAERELANYVAGQPRGIAYFSGSLEVLRGYSLLRQGRMERAYQTLLPAVETLRLNDPLQLFRFGSGLAFYAAARLGDSAQAGRLELDYKDSPAGSTGFGLLATAYAAAASEYVTHDGKGLASLHTLSTTREVTSRAGTLLELLALCWDLGDHSVIPLVHTLAGSVEGRWAAAMLTLAEHWESEDADSIMETAAMLEGAGFVNLAREAYARSNTVLESSGERRRARQAVALREKCDHELGERFREGHFIAAAPSVHLTRREQDIVELAVQGLTDREIAQKLMVSVRTVEGHLYRTYVKLGVRSRDELATALPH
;
A
#
# COMPACT_ATOMS: atom_id res chain seq x y z
N ALA A 1 -41.14 5.98 -17.60
CA ALA A 1 -41.12 6.80 -16.39
C ALA A 1 -39.72 7.43 -16.30
N PRO A 2 -39.60 8.74 -15.98
CA PRO A 2 -38.27 9.42 -15.88
C PRO A 2 -37.30 8.69 -14.98
N ASP A 3 -37.75 8.17 -13.84
CA ASP A 3 -36.96 7.44 -12.86
C ASP A 3 -36.26 6.17 -13.43
N LYS A 4 -36.86 5.52 -14.41
CA LYS A 4 -36.28 4.32 -15.03
C LYS A 4 -35.09 4.65 -15.92
N ILE A 5 -35.22 5.74 -16.70
CA ILE A 5 -34.14 6.21 -17.60
C ILE A 5 -32.94 6.65 -16.78
N TRP A 6 -33.16 7.38 -15.68
CA TRP A 6 -32.10 7.79 -14.76
C TRP A 6 -31.34 6.60 -14.17
N GLN A 7 -32.05 5.56 -13.71
CA GLN A 7 -31.46 4.35 -13.16
C GLN A 7 -30.63 3.61 -14.21
N GLU A 8 -31.13 3.49 -15.45
CA GLU A 8 -30.41 2.84 -16.55
C GLU A 8 -29.12 3.61 -16.90
N CYS A 9 -29.18 4.95 -16.96
CA CYS A 9 -27.98 5.78 -17.18
C CYS A 9 -26.95 5.64 -16.03
N LEU A 10 -27.40 5.68 -14.78
CA LEU A 10 -26.51 5.51 -13.63
C LEU A 10 -25.81 4.14 -13.64
N LEU A 11 -26.56 3.07 -13.90
CA LEU A 11 -26.01 1.71 -13.99
C LEU A 11 -24.98 1.61 -15.12
N HIS A 12 -25.26 2.21 -16.27
CA HIS A 12 -24.33 2.24 -17.40
C HIS A 12 -23.02 2.97 -17.05
N LEU A 13 -23.10 4.14 -16.41
CA LEU A 13 -21.92 4.87 -15.93
C LEU A 13 -21.10 4.03 -14.91
N LEU A 14 -21.77 3.35 -14.00
CA LEU A 14 -21.12 2.48 -13.03
C LEU A 14 -20.42 1.30 -13.70
N GLU A 15 -21.05 0.66 -14.69
CA GLU A 15 -20.44 -0.44 -15.47
C GLU A 15 -19.18 0.01 -16.23
N LEU A 16 -19.23 1.19 -16.85
CA LEU A 16 -18.06 1.77 -17.52
C LEU A 16 -16.94 2.11 -16.51
N GLY A 17 -17.30 2.60 -15.33
CA GLY A 17 -16.37 2.86 -14.23
C GLY A 17 -15.68 1.59 -13.75
N GLU A 18 -16.44 0.50 -13.56
CA GLU A 18 -15.89 -0.82 -13.21
C GLU A 18 -14.91 -1.31 -14.25
N ALA A 19 -15.30 -1.23 -15.52
CA ALA A 19 -14.42 -1.63 -16.60
C ALA A 19 -13.16 -0.76 -16.73
N GLY A 20 -13.09 0.40 -16.03
CA GLY A 20 -11.99 1.37 -16.16
C GLY A 20 -11.94 2.01 -17.56
N ASN A 21 -13.05 2.01 -18.27
CA ASN A 21 -13.12 2.51 -19.65
C ASN A 21 -13.27 4.04 -19.67
N HIS A 22 -12.16 4.75 -19.38
CA HIS A 22 -12.14 6.21 -19.35
C HIS A 22 -12.50 6.88 -20.67
N GLN A 23 -12.28 6.22 -21.82
CA GLN A 23 -12.66 6.78 -23.13
C GLN A 23 -14.18 6.79 -23.32
N ALA A 24 -14.84 5.67 -23.00
CA ALA A 24 -16.29 5.60 -23.06
C ALA A 24 -16.94 6.53 -22.02
N LEU A 25 -16.41 6.56 -20.77
CA LEU A 25 -16.88 7.51 -19.75
C LEU A 25 -16.76 8.96 -20.20
N ALA A 26 -15.66 9.35 -20.84
CA ALA A 26 -15.49 10.71 -21.35
C ALA A 26 -16.53 11.07 -22.42
N ALA A 27 -16.90 10.13 -23.29
CA ALA A 27 -17.94 10.32 -24.30
C ALA A 27 -19.34 10.50 -23.67
N GLU A 28 -19.69 9.63 -22.70
CA GLU A 28 -20.95 9.70 -21.96
C GLU A 28 -21.10 11.01 -21.16
N VAL A 29 -20.03 11.42 -20.46
CA VAL A 29 -20.00 12.68 -19.70
C VAL A 29 -20.19 13.87 -20.61
N GLN A 30 -19.61 13.87 -21.83
CA GLN A 30 -19.79 14.93 -22.82
C GLN A 30 -21.21 14.95 -23.38
N GLU A 31 -21.82 13.80 -23.58
CA GLU A 31 -23.20 13.67 -24.02
C GLU A 31 -24.17 14.21 -22.96
N LEU A 32 -24.02 13.79 -21.70
CA LEU A 32 -24.76 14.31 -20.56
C LEU A 32 -24.67 15.84 -20.46
N ARG A 33 -23.46 16.39 -20.66
CA ARG A 33 -23.26 17.85 -20.68
C ARG A 33 -24.02 18.56 -21.82
N SER A 34 -24.08 17.95 -23.00
CA SER A 34 -24.70 18.52 -24.17
C SER A 34 -26.24 18.50 -24.09
N GLY A 35 -26.80 17.51 -23.40
CA GLY A 35 -28.23 17.32 -23.20
C GLY A 35 -28.82 18.07 -22.01
N ARG A 36 -28.04 18.84 -21.25
CA ARG A 36 -28.51 19.53 -20.03
C ARG A 36 -29.67 20.46 -20.31
N GLY A 37 -30.84 20.09 -19.79
CA GLY A 37 -32.06 20.91 -19.78
C GLY A 37 -32.26 21.70 -18.49
N GLY A 38 -31.33 21.62 -17.51
CA GLY A 38 -31.45 22.26 -16.20
C GLY A 38 -32.20 21.43 -15.17
N ASP A 39 -32.33 20.12 -15.39
CA ASP A 39 -32.88 19.20 -14.40
C ASP A 39 -31.78 18.76 -13.41
N ALA A 40 -32.07 18.86 -12.10
CA ALA A 40 -31.15 18.45 -11.00
C ALA A 40 -30.70 17.00 -11.13
N THR A 41 -31.48 16.13 -11.78
CA THR A 41 -31.13 14.73 -12.01
C THR A 41 -30.03 14.58 -13.07
N GLU A 42 -30.10 15.38 -14.14
CA GLU A 42 -29.07 15.41 -15.19
C GLU A 42 -27.75 15.95 -14.64
N ASP A 43 -27.81 16.99 -13.79
CA ASP A 43 -26.63 17.53 -13.08
C ASP A 43 -25.99 16.50 -12.15
N ALA A 44 -26.79 15.71 -11.43
CA ALA A 44 -26.29 14.64 -10.57
C ALA A 44 -25.60 13.52 -11.36
N LEU A 45 -26.19 13.08 -12.47
CA LEU A 45 -25.59 12.06 -13.35
C LEU A 45 -24.27 12.55 -13.95
N HIS A 46 -24.20 13.81 -14.36
CA HIS A 46 -22.98 14.40 -14.89
C HIS A 46 -21.87 14.46 -13.83
N ALA A 47 -22.19 14.92 -12.61
CA ALA A 47 -21.22 14.94 -11.52
C ALA A 47 -20.71 13.53 -11.17
N VAL A 48 -21.59 12.53 -11.10
CA VAL A 48 -21.22 11.13 -10.89
C VAL A 48 -20.36 10.59 -12.04
N GLY A 49 -20.75 10.89 -13.29
CA GLY A 49 -19.97 10.52 -14.47
C GLY A 49 -18.55 11.09 -14.45
N LEU A 50 -18.41 12.37 -14.08
CA LEU A 50 -17.12 13.02 -13.90
C LEU A 50 -16.28 12.36 -12.79
N ALA A 51 -16.89 12.01 -11.66
CA ALA A 51 -16.21 11.34 -10.55
C ALA A 51 -15.71 9.94 -10.95
N LEU A 52 -16.51 9.19 -11.72
CA LEU A 52 -16.10 7.88 -12.25
C LEU A 52 -14.99 8.02 -13.29
N LEU A 53 -15.09 9.01 -14.19
CA LEU A 53 -14.06 9.32 -15.18
C LEU A 53 -12.74 9.69 -14.50
N ALA A 54 -12.78 10.52 -13.48
CA ALA A 54 -11.63 10.90 -12.67
C ALA A 54 -10.88 9.66 -12.16
N HIS A 55 -11.59 8.79 -11.46
CA HIS A 55 -11.01 7.57 -10.92
C HIS A 55 -10.47 6.62 -12.00
N ALA A 56 -11.17 6.47 -13.13
CA ALA A 56 -10.71 5.64 -14.24
C ALA A 56 -9.42 6.19 -14.87
N LEU A 57 -9.30 7.52 -14.99
CA LEU A 57 -8.10 8.21 -15.47
C LEU A 57 -6.92 8.04 -14.51
N ALA A 58 -7.14 8.26 -13.21
CA ALA A 58 -6.10 8.07 -12.19
C ALA A 58 -5.61 6.61 -12.16
N SER A 59 -6.52 5.64 -12.22
CA SER A 59 -6.19 4.21 -12.32
C SER A 59 -5.36 3.89 -13.56
N ALA A 60 -5.62 4.56 -14.68
CA ALA A 60 -4.87 4.43 -15.93
C ALA A 60 -3.51 5.16 -15.91
N GLY A 61 -3.14 5.84 -14.80
CA GLY A 61 -1.91 6.60 -14.66
C GLY A 61 -2.00 8.07 -15.12
N ARG A 62 -3.19 8.55 -15.48
CA ARG A 62 -3.46 9.92 -15.96
C ARG A 62 -4.07 10.78 -14.84
N ALA A 63 -3.38 10.83 -13.70
CA ALA A 63 -3.90 11.38 -12.46
C ALA A 63 -4.13 12.91 -12.54
N VAL A 64 -3.39 13.65 -13.35
CA VAL A 64 -3.61 15.10 -13.56
C VAL A 64 -4.98 15.35 -14.21
N GLN A 65 -5.27 14.63 -15.30
CA GLN A 65 -6.57 14.72 -15.96
C GLN A 65 -7.71 14.19 -15.08
N GLY A 66 -7.41 13.15 -14.28
CA GLY A 66 -8.33 12.63 -13.27
C GLY A 66 -8.69 13.71 -12.27
N LEU A 67 -7.70 14.40 -11.71
CA LEU A 67 -7.92 15.47 -10.74
C LEU A 67 -8.74 16.63 -11.32
N ASP A 68 -8.50 17.04 -12.56
CA ASP A 68 -9.30 18.05 -13.24
C ASP A 68 -10.79 17.65 -13.33
N ALA A 69 -11.07 16.40 -13.68
CA ALA A 69 -12.43 15.86 -13.74
C ALA A 69 -13.07 15.77 -12.34
N ALA A 70 -12.30 15.35 -11.31
CA ALA A 70 -12.75 15.26 -9.93
C ALA A 70 -13.10 16.64 -9.34
N LEU A 71 -12.26 17.65 -9.58
CA LEU A 71 -12.51 19.03 -9.15
C LEU A 71 -13.74 19.63 -9.82
N LEU A 72 -13.92 19.35 -11.12
CA LEU A 72 -15.13 19.78 -11.84
C LEU A 72 -16.37 19.11 -11.23
N SER A 73 -16.33 17.80 -11.01
CA SER A 73 -17.42 17.06 -10.34
C SER A 73 -17.76 17.66 -8.97
N ALA A 74 -16.74 17.93 -8.13
CA ALA A 74 -16.93 18.53 -6.81
C ALA A 74 -17.54 19.95 -6.88
N SER A 75 -17.21 20.73 -7.90
CA SER A 75 -17.77 22.07 -8.11
C SER A 75 -19.26 22.08 -8.42
N GLU A 76 -19.79 20.97 -8.91
CA GLU A 76 -21.22 20.81 -9.24
C GLU A 76 -22.07 20.40 -8.02
N LEU A 77 -21.47 19.88 -6.94
CA LEU A 77 -22.17 19.42 -5.73
C LEU A 77 -23.09 20.47 -5.09
N PRO A 78 -22.73 21.77 -4.98
CA PRO A 78 -23.61 22.78 -4.39
C PRO A 78 -24.95 22.95 -5.12
N ALA A 79 -25.00 22.65 -6.42
CA ALA A 79 -26.23 22.70 -7.21
C ALA A 79 -27.19 21.54 -6.89
N LEU A 80 -26.68 20.49 -6.24
CA LEU A 80 -27.43 19.28 -5.87
C LEU A 80 -28.05 19.38 -4.46
N GLN A 81 -28.25 20.59 -3.92
CA GLN A 81 -28.86 20.82 -2.60
C GLN A 81 -30.26 20.18 -2.53
N GLY A 82 -30.38 19.17 -1.66
CA GLY A 82 -31.60 18.36 -1.51
C GLY A 82 -31.51 16.98 -2.18
N GLY A 83 -30.42 16.68 -2.87
CA GLY A 83 -30.12 15.38 -3.44
C GLY A 83 -29.79 14.30 -2.39
N VAL A 84 -29.63 13.09 -2.85
CA VAL A 84 -29.30 11.95 -2.00
C VAL A 84 -27.92 12.14 -1.39
N PHE A 85 -27.84 12.17 -0.05
CA PHE A 85 -26.67 12.50 0.76
C PHE A 85 -25.39 11.74 0.35
N PHE A 86 -25.52 10.48 -0.07
CA PHE A 86 -24.37 9.66 -0.42
C PHE A 86 -23.65 10.08 -1.72
N PHE A 87 -24.30 10.86 -2.62
CA PHE A 87 -23.59 11.39 -3.80
C PHE A 87 -22.47 12.35 -3.42
N ASN A 88 -22.64 13.14 -2.37
CA ASN A 88 -21.61 14.04 -1.90
C ASN A 88 -20.38 13.25 -1.44
N GLU A 89 -20.60 12.18 -0.68
CA GLU A 89 -19.49 11.31 -0.24
C GLU A 89 -18.89 10.51 -1.40
N PHE A 90 -19.69 10.11 -2.38
CA PHE A 90 -19.20 9.41 -3.57
C PHE A 90 -18.24 10.30 -4.36
N VAL A 91 -18.63 11.54 -4.67
CA VAL A 91 -17.79 12.50 -5.40
C VAL A 91 -16.54 12.87 -4.59
N LEU A 92 -16.72 13.20 -3.31
CA LEU A 92 -15.61 13.51 -2.42
C LEU A 92 -14.63 12.33 -2.32
N GLY A 93 -15.13 11.10 -2.21
CA GLY A 93 -14.32 9.90 -2.15
C GLY A 93 -13.45 9.72 -3.39
N ARG A 94 -13.98 10.04 -4.58
CA ARG A 94 -13.19 9.99 -5.83
C ARG A 94 -12.16 11.11 -5.89
N LEU A 95 -12.51 12.33 -5.52
CA LEU A 95 -11.56 13.44 -5.42
C LEU A 95 -10.39 13.12 -4.47
N VAL A 96 -10.70 12.57 -3.31
CA VAL A 96 -9.68 12.13 -2.34
C VAL A 96 -8.80 11.05 -2.95
N ALA A 97 -9.40 10.03 -3.61
CA ALA A 97 -8.64 8.96 -4.25
C ALA A 97 -7.68 9.49 -5.35
N ASP A 98 -8.09 10.51 -6.10
CA ASP A 98 -7.23 11.13 -7.12
C ASP A 98 -6.06 11.90 -6.50
N TYR A 99 -6.28 12.65 -5.42
CA TYR A 99 -5.19 13.26 -4.65
C TYR A 99 -4.21 12.18 -4.13
N LEU A 100 -4.73 11.04 -3.66
CA LEU A 100 -3.89 9.93 -3.18
C LEU A 100 -3.10 9.29 -4.33
N ALA A 101 -3.68 9.14 -5.51
CA ALA A 101 -2.98 8.64 -6.69
C ALA A 101 -1.80 9.55 -7.08
N MET A 102 -1.97 10.87 -6.92
CA MET A 102 -0.90 11.85 -7.17
C MET A 102 0.15 11.92 -6.05
N GLY A 103 -0.12 11.43 -4.85
CA GLY A 103 0.74 11.62 -3.67
C GLY A 103 0.55 12.98 -2.98
N GLU A 104 -0.63 13.61 -3.15
CA GLU A 104 -1.00 14.89 -2.54
C GLU A 104 -1.78 14.68 -1.23
N TRP A 105 -1.08 14.10 -0.23
CA TRP A 105 -1.66 13.67 1.05
C TRP A 105 -2.36 14.79 1.82
N GLU A 106 -1.75 15.97 1.84
CA GLU A 106 -2.26 17.15 2.56
C GLU A 106 -3.53 17.69 1.89
N SER A 107 -3.60 17.64 0.57
CA SER A 107 -4.80 18.06 -0.17
C SER A 107 -5.95 17.10 0.09
N ALA A 108 -5.69 15.79 0.07
CA ALA A 108 -6.68 14.76 0.41
C ALA A 108 -7.25 14.98 1.84
N GLU A 109 -6.37 15.18 2.85
CA GLU A 109 -6.82 15.39 4.23
C GLU A 109 -7.58 16.70 4.40
N ARG A 110 -7.18 17.76 3.69
CA ARG A 110 -7.88 19.05 3.70
C ARG A 110 -9.30 18.93 3.17
N GLU A 111 -9.52 18.18 2.08
CA GLU A 111 -10.87 17.97 1.53
C GLU A 111 -11.74 17.17 2.51
N LEU A 112 -11.20 16.11 3.11
CA LEU A 112 -11.90 15.34 4.14
C LEU A 112 -12.27 16.21 5.36
N ALA A 113 -11.33 17.03 5.83
CA ALA A 113 -11.56 17.93 6.98
C ALA A 113 -12.60 19.02 6.68
N ASN A 114 -12.53 19.63 5.48
CA ASN A 114 -13.49 20.64 5.02
C ASN A 114 -14.91 20.07 4.96
N TYR A 115 -15.06 18.86 4.43
CA TYR A 115 -16.35 18.21 4.34
C TYR A 115 -16.95 17.94 5.73
N VAL A 116 -16.18 17.41 6.66
CA VAL A 116 -16.61 17.17 8.05
C VAL A 116 -16.99 18.48 8.74
N ALA A 117 -16.18 19.54 8.56
CA ALA A 117 -16.44 20.86 9.15
C ALA A 117 -17.71 21.53 8.59
N GLY A 118 -18.10 21.21 7.35
CA GLY A 118 -19.32 21.72 6.71
C GLY A 118 -20.60 21.02 7.15
N GLN A 119 -20.52 19.94 7.94
CA GLN A 119 -21.70 19.22 8.42
C GLN A 119 -22.47 20.00 9.50
N PRO A 120 -23.79 19.77 9.67
CA PRO A 120 -24.59 20.47 10.67
C PRO A 120 -23.99 20.39 12.09
N ARG A 121 -23.91 21.54 12.77
CA ARG A 121 -23.37 21.63 14.12
C ARG A 121 -24.22 20.83 15.10
N GLY A 122 -23.58 20.12 16.02
CA GLY A 122 -24.22 19.37 17.11
C GLY A 122 -24.40 17.89 16.84
N ILE A 123 -24.07 17.39 15.67
CA ILE A 123 -24.03 15.96 15.35
C ILE A 123 -22.56 15.59 15.14
N ALA A 124 -22.05 14.61 15.92
CA ALA A 124 -20.75 14.02 15.62
C ALA A 124 -20.89 13.25 14.30
N TYR A 125 -20.35 13.83 13.23
CA TYR A 125 -20.38 13.20 11.93
C TYR A 125 -19.24 12.20 11.80
N PHE A 126 -19.60 10.95 11.55
CA PHE A 126 -18.66 9.89 11.26
C PHE A 126 -19.14 9.10 10.03
N SER A 127 -18.33 9.08 8.99
CA SER A 127 -18.57 8.28 7.79
C SER A 127 -17.53 7.18 7.71
N GLY A 128 -17.96 5.93 7.78
CA GLY A 128 -17.09 4.77 7.58
C GLY A 128 -16.37 4.83 6.23
N SER A 129 -17.04 5.29 5.17
CA SER A 129 -16.47 5.41 3.84
C SER A 129 -15.31 6.42 3.79
N LEU A 130 -15.47 7.59 4.39
CA LEU A 130 -14.43 8.63 4.41
C LEU A 130 -13.23 8.22 5.30
N GLU A 131 -13.52 7.55 6.42
CA GLU A 131 -12.45 7.04 7.30
C GLU A 131 -11.67 5.88 6.64
N VAL A 132 -12.28 5.05 5.79
CA VAL A 132 -11.55 4.08 4.96
C VAL A 132 -10.58 4.79 4.02
N LEU A 133 -10.99 5.87 3.36
CA LEU A 133 -10.11 6.64 2.48
C LEU A 133 -8.99 7.34 3.27
N ARG A 134 -9.27 7.84 4.48
CA ARG A 134 -8.25 8.38 5.37
C ARG A 134 -7.26 7.30 5.79
N GLY A 135 -7.74 6.12 6.18
CA GLY A 135 -6.91 4.96 6.49
C GLY A 135 -6.03 4.53 5.32
N TYR A 136 -6.58 4.52 4.11
CA TYR A 136 -5.83 4.26 2.88
C TYR A 136 -4.72 5.30 2.66
N SER A 137 -5.01 6.58 2.84
CA SER A 137 -4.00 7.66 2.81
C SER A 137 -2.86 7.40 3.80
N LEU A 138 -3.19 7.04 5.03
CA LEU A 138 -2.19 6.76 6.08
C LEU A 138 -1.33 5.53 5.74
N LEU A 139 -1.91 4.47 5.18
CA LEU A 139 -1.14 3.30 4.70
C LEU A 139 -0.14 3.69 3.63
N ARG A 140 -0.56 4.49 2.64
CA ARG A 140 0.32 4.95 1.56
C ARG A 140 1.46 5.86 2.04
N GLN A 141 1.25 6.55 3.15
CA GLN A 141 2.30 7.33 3.85
C GLN A 141 3.21 6.45 4.74
N GLY A 142 2.91 5.16 4.91
CA GLY A 142 3.63 4.27 5.83
C GLY A 142 3.25 4.44 7.30
N ARG A 143 2.20 5.21 7.64
CA ARG A 143 1.74 5.49 9.02
C ARG A 143 0.85 4.36 9.54
N MET A 144 1.43 3.18 9.67
CA MET A 144 0.72 1.91 9.84
C MET A 144 -0.17 1.85 11.09
N GLU A 145 0.36 2.27 12.26
CA GLU A 145 -0.40 2.28 13.53
C GLU A 145 -1.63 3.20 13.45
N ARG A 146 -1.44 4.41 12.89
CA ARG A 146 -2.55 5.36 12.73
C ARG A 146 -3.58 4.88 11.72
N ALA A 147 -3.13 4.26 10.63
CA ALA A 147 -4.02 3.64 9.64
C ALA A 147 -4.87 2.55 10.29
N TYR A 148 -4.26 1.67 11.06
CA TYR A 148 -4.95 0.61 11.78
C TYR A 148 -6.03 1.15 12.73
N GLN A 149 -5.67 2.16 13.55
CA GLN A 149 -6.61 2.82 14.48
C GLN A 149 -7.78 3.51 13.78
N THR A 150 -7.56 4.02 12.57
CA THR A 150 -8.59 4.66 11.74
C THR A 150 -9.50 3.63 11.05
N LEU A 151 -8.91 2.56 10.50
CA LEU A 151 -9.62 1.57 9.70
C LEU A 151 -10.53 0.66 10.53
N LEU A 152 -10.14 0.28 11.75
CA LEU A 152 -10.95 -0.63 12.57
C LEU A 152 -12.36 -0.11 12.83
N PRO A 153 -12.58 1.09 13.38
CA PRO A 153 -13.93 1.61 13.61
C PRO A 153 -14.66 1.90 12.28
N ALA A 154 -13.93 2.23 11.21
CA ALA A 154 -14.50 2.45 9.90
C ALA A 154 -15.13 1.17 9.33
N VAL A 155 -14.41 0.05 9.38
CA VAL A 155 -14.90 -1.27 8.93
C VAL A 155 -16.13 -1.70 9.73
N GLU A 156 -16.13 -1.53 11.07
CA GLU A 156 -17.30 -1.84 11.89
C GLU A 156 -18.52 -0.97 11.53
N THR A 157 -18.32 0.28 11.16
CA THR A 157 -19.40 1.17 10.70
C THR A 157 -19.95 0.72 9.35
N LEU A 158 -19.06 0.37 8.40
CA LEU A 158 -19.46 -0.11 7.08
C LEU A 158 -20.17 -1.47 7.12
N ARG A 159 -19.90 -2.29 8.11
CA ARG A 159 -20.65 -3.55 8.35
C ARG A 159 -22.14 -3.30 8.56
N LEU A 160 -22.49 -2.16 9.15
CA LEU A 160 -23.87 -1.77 9.42
C LEU A 160 -24.50 -1.00 8.26
N ASN A 161 -23.73 -0.16 7.61
CA ASN A 161 -24.20 0.68 6.50
C ASN A 161 -23.02 1.04 5.57
N ASP A 162 -23.04 0.49 4.36
CA ASP A 162 -21.99 0.66 3.36
C ASP A 162 -22.55 1.24 2.04
N PRO A 163 -22.90 2.53 2.02
CA PRO A 163 -23.54 3.15 0.86
C PRO A 163 -22.63 3.24 -0.37
N LEU A 164 -21.31 3.24 -0.18
CA LEU A 164 -20.32 3.31 -1.25
C LEU A 164 -19.67 1.96 -1.58
N GLN A 165 -20.12 0.89 -0.95
CA GLN A 165 -19.59 -0.47 -1.12
C GLN A 165 -18.07 -0.57 -0.88
N LEU A 166 -17.58 0.11 0.15
CA LEU A 166 -16.16 0.14 0.54
C LEU A 166 -15.81 -0.87 1.64
N PHE A 167 -16.76 -1.65 2.16
CA PHE A 167 -16.53 -2.62 3.24
C PHE A 167 -15.40 -3.60 2.89
N ARG A 168 -15.45 -4.20 1.69
CA ARG A 168 -14.42 -5.11 1.23
C ARG A 168 -13.05 -4.44 1.13
N PHE A 169 -12.98 -3.23 0.58
CA PHE A 169 -11.74 -2.48 0.48
C PHE A 169 -11.20 -2.12 1.86
N GLY A 170 -12.03 -1.57 2.74
CA GLY A 170 -11.67 -1.24 4.12
C GLY A 170 -11.18 -2.46 4.91
N SER A 171 -11.86 -3.62 4.77
CA SER A 171 -11.45 -4.88 5.40
C SER A 171 -10.09 -5.36 4.90
N GLY A 172 -9.81 -5.27 3.59
CA GLY A 172 -8.52 -5.60 3.00
C GLY A 172 -7.39 -4.70 3.51
N LEU A 173 -7.63 -3.40 3.60
CA LEU A 173 -6.68 -2.42 4.15
C LEU A 173 -6.42 -2.65 5.65
N ALA A 174 -7.48 -2.87 6.44
CA ALA A 174 -7.37 -3.14 7.87
C ALA A 174 -6.65 -4.47 8.13
N PHE A 175 -6.92 -5.50 7.32
CA PHE A 175 -6.21 -6.78 7.36
C PHE A 175 -4.70 -6.58 7.11
N TYR A 176 -4.34 -5.80 6.10
CA TYR A 176 -2.95 -5.46 5.81
C TYR A 176 -2.27 -4.73 6.98
N ALA A 177 -2.93 -3.71 7.55
CA ALA A 177 -2.40 -2.98 8.68
C ALA A 177 -2.21 -3.88 9.92
N ALA A 178 -3.20 -4.72 10.25
CA ALA A 178 -3.12 -5.68 11.37
C ALA A 178 -1.99 -6.69 11.17
N ALA A 179 -1.85 -7.23 9.95
CA ALA A 179 -0.78 -8.18 9.61
C ALA A 179 0.61 -7.54 9.76
N ARG A 180 0.80 -6.32 9.25
CA ARG A 180 2.04 -5.55 9.38
C ARG A 180 2.40 -5.24 10.84
N LEU A 181 1.42 -4.99 11.69
CA LEU A 181 1.62 -4.72 13.12
C LEU A 181 1.76 -6.00 13.97
N GLY A 182 1.61 -7.18 13.36
CA GLY A 182 1.71 -8.47 14.04
C GLY A 182 0.52 -8.79 14.94
N ASP A 183 -0.64 -8.12 14.77
CA ASP A 183 -1.88 -8.48 15.45
C ASP A 183 -2.57 -9.64 14.74
N SER A 184 -2.03 -10.85 14.92
CA SER A 184 -2.51 -12.05 14.24
C SER A 184 -3.97 -12.39 14.56
N ALA A 185 -4.45 -12.06 15.76
CA ALA A 185 -5.83 -12.34 16.16
C ALA A 185 -6.82 -11.46 15.38
N GLN A 186 -6.52 -10.19 15.25
CA GLN A 186 -7.37 -9.27 14.50
C GLN A 186 -7.18 -9.46 12.98
N ALA A 187 -5.97 -9.75 12.52
CA ALA A 187 -5.71 -10.09 11.13
C ALA A 187 -6.59 -11.27 10.66
N GLY A 188 -6.67 -12.36 11.46
CA GLY A 188 -7.53 -13.49 11.12
C GLY A 188 -9.02 -13.16 11.07
N ARG A 189 -9.51 -12.24 11.91
CA ARG A 189 -10.91 -11.77 11.83
C ARG A 189 -11.17 -10.94 10.59
N LEU A 190 -10.28 -10.00 10.28
CA LEU A 190 -10.39 -9.13 9.10
C LEU A 190 -10.23 -9.89 7.79
N GLU A 191 -9.44 -10.97 7.77
CA GLU A 191 -9.35 -11.89 6.64
C GLU A 191 -10.70 -12.56 6.35
N LEU A 192 -11.42 -13.02 7.39
CA LEU A 192 -12.76 -13.59 7.25
C LEU A 192 -13.75 -12.54 6.73
N ASP A 193 -13.74 -11.34 7.31
CA ASP A 193 -14.58 -10.23 6.85
C ASP A 193 -14.33 -9.91 5.37
N TYR A 194 -13.07 -9.86 4.95
CA TYR A 194 -12.70 -9.67 3.55
C TYR A 194 -13.23 -10.80 2.66
N LYS A 195 -13.06 -12.06 3.06
CA LYS A 195 -13.49 -13.24 2.28
C LYS A 195 -15.00 -13.34 2.15
N ASP A 196 -15.72 -13.02 3.21
CA ASP A 196 -17.20 -13.11 3.28
C ASP A 196 -17.88 -11.88 2.64
N SER A 197 -17.12 -10.82 2.35
CA SER A 197 -17.67 -9.60 1.75
C SER A 197 -18.00 -9.78 0.27
N PRO A 198 -19.08 -9.17 -0.24
CA PRO A 198 -19.38 -9.14 -1.67
C PRO A 198 -18.25 -8.42 -2.45
N ALA A 199 -18.28 -8.51 -3.77
CA ALA A 199 -17.22 -7.98 -4.63
C ALA A 199 -16.89 -6.48 -4.41
N GLY A 200 -17.81 -5.71 -3.85
CA GLY A 200 -17.57 -4.32 -3.45
C GLY A 200 -17.61 -3.33 -4.62
N SER A 201 -17.27 -2.09 -4.32
CA SER A 201 -17.36 -0.96 -5.22
C SER A 201 -16.36 -1.00 -6.34
N THR A 202 -16.83 -0.42 -7.40
CA THR A 202 -16.11 -0.06 -8.62
C THR A 202 -14.80 0.68 -8.34
N GLY A 203 -13.74 0.12 -8.88
CA GLY A 203 -12.41 0.73 -8.89
C GLY A 203 -11.53 0.42 -7.69
N PHE A 204 -12.10 0.08 -6.52
CA PHE A 204 -11.30 -0.31 -5.35
C PHE A 204 -11.14 -1.83 -5.20
N GLY A 205 -11.88 -2.64 -5.97
CA GLY A 205 -11.87 -4.09 -5.86
C GLY A 205 -10.50 -4.73 -6.13
N LEU A 206 -9.76 -4.22 -7.12
CA LEU A 206 -8.41 -4.68 -7.43
C LEU A 206 -7.43 -4.37 -6.30
N LEU A 207 -7.49 -3.17 -5.75
CA LEU A 207 -6.66 -2.76 -4.62
C LEU A 207 -7.01 -3.56 -3.36
N ALA A 208 -8.31 -3.80 -3.10
CA ALA A 208 -8.74 -4.66 -2.00
C ALA A 208 -8.11 -6.05 -2.09
N THR A 209 -8.07 -6.62 -3.31
CA THR A 209 -7.45 -7.93 -3.55
C THR A 209 -5.93 -7.87 -3.36
N ALA A 210 -5.28 -6.82 -3.83
CA ALA A 210 -3.84 -6.64 -3.70
C ALA A 210 -3.41 -6.51 -2.23
N TYR A 211 -4.07 -5.63 -1.47
CA TYR A 211 -3.78 -5.45 -0.04
C TYR A 211 -4.06 -6.70 0.78
N ALA A 212 -5.15 -7.43 0.49
CA ALA A 212 -5.44 -8.69 1.17
C ALA A 212 -4.40 -9.79 0.85
N ALA A 213 -3.89 -9.85 -0.39
CA ALA A 213 -2.83 -10.77 -0.77
C ALA A 213 -1.51 -10.44 -0.05
N ALA A 214 -1.15 -9.16 0.02
CA ALA A 214 0.01 -8.70 0.78
C ALA A 214 -0.14 -9.00 2.27
N ALA A 215 -1.32 -8.77 2.86
CA ALA A 215 -1.61 -9.11 4.25
C ALA A 215 -1.45 -10.61 4.52
N SER A 216 -1.97 -11.46 3.64
CA SER A 216 -1.82 -12.92 3.75
C SER A 216 -0.36 -13.33 3.77
N GLU A 217 0.50 -12.71 2.94
CA GLU A 217 1.94 -12.99 2.94
C GLU A 217 2.60 -12.61 4.27
N TYR A 218 2.24 -11.46 4.86
CA TYR A 218 2.74 -11.06 6.18
C TYR A 218 2.30 -11.99 7.32
N VAL A 219 1.18 -12.70 7.17
CA VAL A 219 0.69 -13.64 8.19
C VAL A 219 1.30 -15.03 8.00
N THR A 220 1.38 -15.51 6.75
CA THR A 220 1.71 -16.93 6.47
C THR A 220 3.16 -17.15 6.10
N HIS A 221 3.82 -16.17 5.47
CA HIS A 221 5.18 -16.26 4.93
C HIS A 221 5.42 -17.49 4.02
N ASP A 222 4.37 -17.92 3.31
CA ASP A 222 4.42 -19.14 2.50
C ASP A 222 4.59 -18.87 0.98
N GLY A 223 4.80 -17.62 0.61
CA GLY A 223 4.98 -17.16 -0.78
C GLY A 223 3.69 -17.10 -1.60
N LYS A 224 2.55 -17.53 -1.06
CA LYS A 224 1.30 -17.56 -1.84
C LYS A 224 0.68 -16.18 -2.02
N GLY A 225 0.81 -15.29 -1.03
CA GLY A 225 0.38 -13.91 -1.13
C GLY A 225 1.14 -13.17 -2.22
N LEU A 226 2.46 -13.31 -2.25
CA LEU A 226 3.31 -12.73 -3.29
C LEU A 226 3.00 -13.32 -4.67
N ALA A 227 2.84 -14.64 -4.79
CA ALA A 227 2.43 -15.30 -6.04
C ALA A 227 1.05 -14.80 -6.54
N SER A 228 0.13 -14.50 -5.62
CA SER A 228 -1.17 -13.92 -5.94
C SER A 228 -1.04 -12.50 -6.50
N LEU A 229 -0.16 -11.66 -5.91
CA LEU A 229 0.16 -10.33 -6.42
C LEU A 229 0.77 -10.40 -7.83
N HIS A 230 1.73 -11.29 -8.06
CA HIS A 230 2.29 -11.51 -9.41
C HIS A 230 1.24 -11.96 -10.41
N THR A 231 0.37 -12.90 -10.04
CA THR A 231 -0.72 -13.33 -10.91
C THR A 231 -1.64 -12.15 -11.24
N LEU A 232 -2.04 -11.37 -10.25
CA LEU A 232 -2.90 -10.21 -10.42
C LEU A 232 -2.25 -9.14 -11.32
N SER A 233 -0.95 -8.89 -11.16
CA SER A 233 -0.19 -7.89 -11.94
C SER A 233 -0.14 -8.21 -13.44
N THR A 234 -0.35 -9.47 -13.84
CA THR A 234 -0.34 -9.90 -15.23
C THR A 234 -1.73 -9.97 -15.87
N THR A 235 -2.79 -9.76 -15.08
CA THR A 235 -4.16 -9.76 -15.64
C THR A 235 -4.36 -8.57 -16.57
N ARG A 236 -5.19 -8.76 -17.62
CA ARG A 236 -5.51 -7.69 -18.56
C ARG A 236 -6.15 -6.48 -17.86
N GLU A 237 -6.94 -6.76 -16.84
CA GLU A 237 -7.63 -5.73 -16.06
C GLU A 237 -6.65 -4.79 -15.34
N VAL A 238 -5.60 -5.33 -14.71
CA VAL A 238 -4.57 -4.56 -14.02
C VAL A 238 -3.59 -3.93 -15.01
N THR A 239 -3.14 -4.67 -16.02
CA THR A 239 -2.17 -4.15 -17.01
C THR A 239 -2.71 -2.98 -17.85
N SER A 240 -4.03 -2.85 -17.97
CA SER A 240 -4.66 -1.69 -18.60
C SER A 240 -4.76 -0.47 -17.67
N ARG A 241 -4.38 -0.60 -16.39
CA ARG A 241 -4.49 0.43 -15.33
C ARG A 241 -3.12 0.68 -14.72
N ALA A 242 -2.30 1.46 -15.41
CA ALA A 242 -0.90 1.70 -15.05
C ALA A 242 -0.72 2.22 -13.61
N GLY A 243 -1.60 3.10 -13.12
CA GLY A 243 -1.57 3.59 -11.74
C GLY A 243 -1.84 2.49 -10.72
N THR A 244 -2.85 1.65 -10.96
CA THR A 244 -3.16 0.49 -10.12
C THR A 244 -2.03 -0.54 -10.15
N LEU A 245 -1.46 -0.82 -11.32
CA LEU A 245 -0.34 -1.74 -11.45
C LEU A 245 0.89 -1.24 -10.68
N LEU A 246 1.21 0.05 -10.75
CA LEU A 246 2.33 0.62 -9.99
C LEU A 246 2.14 0.42 -8.48
N GLU A 247 0.92 0.58 -7.97
CA GLU A 247 0.62 0.35 -6.55
C GLU A 247 0.76 -1.12 -6.16
N LEU A 248 0.33 -2.05 -7.02
CA LEU A 248 0.56 -3.47 -6.82
C LEU A 248 2.05 -3.81 -6.71
N LEU A 249 2.85 -3.26 -7.61
CA LEU A 249 4.30 -3.46 -7.62
C LEU A 249 4.97 -2.85 -6.39
N ALA A 250 4.45 -1.73 -5.89
CA ALA A 250 4.91 -1.16 -4.63
C ALA A 250 4.64 -2.08 -3.44
N LEU A 251 3.51 -2.81 -3.41
CA LEU A 251 3.24 -3.84 -2.40
C LEU A 251 4.19 -5.04 -2.53
N CYS A 252 4.52 -5.48 -3.76
CA CYS A 252 5.54 -6.51 -3.96
C CYS A 252 6.90 -6.05 -3.42
N TRP A 253 7.28 -4.79 -3.71
CA TRP A 253 8.50 -4.20 -3.17
C TRP A 253 8.50 -4.16 -1.64
N ASP A 254 7.41 -3.73 -1.02
CA ASP A 254 7.26 -3.69 0.44
C ASP A 254 7.37 -5.09 1.08
N LEU A 255 6.97 -6.15 0.37
CA LEU A 255 7.20 -7.55 0.73
C LEU A 255 8.63 -8.03 0.45
N GLY A 256 9.52 -7.16 -0.05
CA GLY A 256 10.91 -7.45 -0.33
C GLY A 256 11.19 -8.10 -1.67
N ASP A 257 10.21 -8.18 -2.54
CA ASP A 257 10.44 -8.66 -3.89
C ASP A 257 11.00 -7.54 -4.78
N HIS A 258 12.30 -7.47 -4.83
CA HIS A 258 13.02 -6.49 -5.65
C HIS A 258 13.08 -6.87 -7.14
N SER A 259 12.60 -8.03 -7.53
CA SER A 259 12.53 -8.44 -8.93
C SER A 259 11.58 -7.57 -9.76
N VAL A 260 10.68 -6.84 -9.11
CA VAL A 260 9.72 -5.90 -9.72
C VAL A 260 10.35 -4.55 -10.13
N ILE A 261 11.55 -4.23 -9.66
CA ILE A 261 12.19 -2.90 -9.86
C ILE A 261 12.29 -2.48 -11.33
N PRO A 262 12.73 -3.32 -12.28
CA PRO A 262 12.77 -2.93 -13.68
C PRO A 262 11.41 -2.54 -14.25
N LEU A 263 10.35 -3.22 -13.80
CA LEU A 263 8.99 -2.89 -14.21
C LEU A 263 8.48 -1.62 -13.51
N VAL A 264 8.78 -1.42 -12.23
CA VAL A 264 8.50 -0.17 -11.50
C VAL A 264 9.17 1.01 -12.20
N HIS A 265 10.45 0.88 -12.56
CA HIS A 265 11.19 1.92 -13.27
C HIS A 265 10.51 2.31 -14.60
N THR A 266 10.14 1.32 -15.40
CA THR A 266 9.48 1.55 -16.69
C THR A 266 8.10 2.18 -16.52
N LEU A 267 7.32 1.68 -15.57
CA LEU A 267 5.92 2.06 -15.37
C LEU A 267 5.81 3.44 -14.69
N ALA A 268 6.61 3.70 -13.65
CA ALA A 268 6.55 4.95 -12.89
C ALA A 268 6.84 6.17 -13.78
N GLY A 269 7.69 6.03 -14.80
CA GLY A 269 7.93 7.09 -15.78
C GLY A 269 6.74 7.42 -16.69
N SER A 270 5.72 6.56 -16.73
CA SER A 270 4.49 6.74 -17.52
C SER A 270 3.26 7.09 -16.67
N VAL A 271 3.36 7.04 -15.34
CA VAL A 271 2.30 7.39 -14.40
C VAL A 271 2.52 8.80 -13.88
N GLU A 272 1.47 9.61 -13.90
CA GLU A 272 1.54 10.99 -13.43
C GLU A 272 1.45 11.09 -11.89
N GLY A 273 2.04 12.15 -11.33
CA GLY A 273 1.95 12.48 -9.90
C GLY A 273 3.27 12.34 -9.14
N ARG A 274 3.33 13.01 -7.99
CA ARG A 274 4.53 13.09 -7.14
C ARG A 274 4.94 11.72 -6.57
N TRP A 275 3.94 10.88 -6.27
CA TRP A 275 4.22 9.54 -5.75
C TRP A 275 4.90 8.64 -6.79
N ALA A 276 4.41 8.65 -8.05
CA ALA A 276 5.03 7.91 -9.13
C ALA A 276 6.47 8.40 -9.39
N ALA A 277 6.68 9.72 -9.38
CA ALA A 277 8.01 10.32 -9.50
C ALA A 277 8.94 9.88 -8.35
N ALA A 278 8.43 9.82 -7.11
CA ALA A 278 9.19 9.34 -5.96
C ALA A 278 9.55 7.85 -6.09
N MET A 279 8.63 7.01 -6.56
CA MET A 279 8.89 5.60 -6.85
C MET A 279 9.92 5.41 -7.95
N LEU A 280 9.86 6.22 -9.01
CA LEU A 280 10.87 6.22 -10.09
C LEU A 280 12.26 6.56 -9.53
N THR A 281 12.36 7.66 -8.77
CA THR A 281 13.62 8.08 -8.15
C THR A 281 14.21 7.00 -7.25
N LEU A 282 13.39 6.32 -6.45
CA LEU A 282 13.86 5.21 -5.63
C LEU A 282 14.33 4.03 -6.49
N ALA A 283 13.59 3.68 -7.55
CA ALA A 283 13.92 2.57 -8.44
C ALA A 283 15.23 2.80 -9.20
N GLU A 284 15.47 4.04 -9.68
CA GLU A 284 16.70 4.42 -10.41
C GLU A 284 17.97 4.22 -9.58
N HIS A 285 17.89 4.43 -8.26
CA HIS A 285 19.06 4.37 -7.39
C HIS A 285 19.13 3.07 -6.56
N TRP A 286 18.14 2.20 -6.64
CA TRP A 286 18.09 0.99 -5.80
C TRP A 286 19.22 0.01 -6.05
N GLU A 287 19.60 -0.20 -7.32
CA GLU A 287 20.68 -1.11 -7.70
C GLU A 287 22.06 -0.47 -7.62
N SER A 288 22.15 0.84 -7.27
CA SER A 288 23.42 1.53 -7.11
C SER A 288 24.27 0.89 -6.02
N GLU A 289 25.57 0.79 -6.26
CA GLU A 289 26.59 0.46 -5.26
C GLU A 289 27.19 1.72 -4.61
N ASP A 290 26.80 2.90 -5.08
CA ASP A 290 27.20 4.18 -4.52
C ASP A 290 26.27 4.59 -3.38
N ALA A 291 26.73 4.37 -2.16
CA ALA A 291 25.99 4.69 -0.96
C ALA A 291 25.68 6.18 -0.80
N ASP A 292 26.50 7.08 -1.35
CA ASP A 292 26.27 8.53 -1.30
C ASP A 292 25.06 8.90 -2.15
N SER A 293 25.01 8.40 -3.37
CA SER A 293 23.87 8.60 -4.26
C SER A 293 22.55 8.10 -3.65
N ILE A 294 22.58 6.93 -2.98
CA ILE A 294 21.39 6.38 -2.30
C ILE A 294 21.02 7.26 -1.09
N MET A 295 21.98 7.75 -0.32
CA MET A 295 21.75 8.66 0.83
C MET A 295 21.15 10.00 0.38
N GLU A 296 21.63 10.56 -0.72
CA GLU A 296 21.08 11.79 -1.31
C GLU A 296 19.64 11.59 -1.79
N THR A 297 19.38 10.46 -2.44
CA THR A 297 18.03 10.05 -2.83
C THR A 297 17.11 9.93 -1.62
N ALA A 298 17.56 9.29 -0.53
CA ALA A 298 16.78 9.18 0.69
C ALA A 298 16.44 10.55 1.30
N ALA A 299 17.43 11.47 1.37
CA ALA A 299 17.21 12.82 1.89
C ALA A 299 16.24 13.64 1.01
N MET A 300 16.29 13.46 -0.30
CA MET A 300 15.37 14.10 -1.24
C MET A 300 13.93 13.58 -1.06
N LEU A 301 13.75 12.28 -0.93
CA LEU A 301 12.44 11.65 -0.69
C LEU A 301 11.86 12.07 0.67
N GLU A 302 12.69 12.14 1.72
CA GLU A 302 12.29 12.65 3.05
C GLU A 302 11.82 14.10 2.95
N GLY A 303 12.60 14.99 2.31
CA GLY A 303 12.26 16.39 2.10
C GLY A 303 11.01 16.60 1.25
N ALA A 304 10.68 15.65 0.37
CA ALA A 304 9.46 15.66 -0.44
C ALA A 304 8.23 15.08 0.30
N GLY A 305 8.38 14.60 1.55
CA GLY A 305 7.31 14.04 2.36
C GLY A 305 7.02 12.55 2.12
N PHE A 306 7.88 11.85 1.37
CA PHE A 306 7.78 10.40 1.14
C PHE A 306 8.67 9.64 2.13
N VAL A 307 8.39 9.83 3.43
CA VAL A 307 9.22 9.32 4.54
C VAL A 307 9.36 7.80 4.53
N ASN A 308 8.31 7.07 4.13
CA ASN A 308 8.36 5.62 3.97
C ASN A 308 9.35 5.18 2.89
N LEU A 309 9.39 5.86 1.73
CA LEU A 309 10.35 5.57 0.66
C LEU A 309 11.77 5.98 1.06
N ALA A 310 11.93 7.12 1.76
CA ALA A 310 13.21 7.54 2.32
C ALA A 310 13.78 6.50 3.29
N ARG A 311 12.93 5.93 4.16
CA ARG A 311 13.30 4.84 5.07
C ARG A 311 13.89 3.64 4.34
N GLU A 312 13.26 3.22 3.23
CA GLU A 312 13.75 2.11 2.40
C GLU A 312 15.12 2.45 1.76
N ALA A 313 15.27 3.66 1.24
CA ALA A 313 16.54 4.11 0.67
C ALA A 313 17.65 4.15 1.73
N TYR A 314 17.39 4.65 2.95
CA TYR A 314 18.37 4.60 4.05
C TYR A 314 18.73 3.16 4.45
N ALA A 315 17.76 2.23 4.47
CA ALA A 315 18.01 0.82 4.73
C ALA A 315 18.91 0.21 3.65
N ARG A 316 18.66 0.52 2.38
CA ARG A 316 19.49 0.08 1.25
C ARG A 316 20.91 0.63 1.35
N SER A 317 21.07 1.94 1.63
CA SER A 317 22.39 2.56 1.82
C SER A 317 23.17 1.90 2.95
N ASN A 318 22.51 1.59 4.07
CA ASN A 318 23.14 0.84 5.17
C ASN A 318 23.71 -0.50 4.69
N THR A 319 22.95 -1.26 3.89
CA THR A 319 23.40 -2.55 3.34
C THR A 319 24.66 -2.40 2.48
N VAL A 320 24.71 -1.38 1.62
CA VAL A 320 25.87 -1.07 0.77
C VAL A 320 27.08 -0.68 1.61
N LEU A 321 26.89 0.20 2.61
CA LEU A 321 27.96 0.65 3.51
C LEU A 321 28.52 -0.47 4.41
N GLU A 322 27.68 -1.40 4.85
CA GLU A 322 28.11 -2.57 5.60
C GLU A 322 28.96 -3.51 4.74
N SER A 323 28.57 -3.73 3.48
CA SER A 323 29.30 -4.58 2.53
C SER A 323 30.68 -3.99 2.18
N SER A 324 30.82 -2.66 2.11
CA SER A 324 32.06 -1.94 1.88
C SER A 324 32.93 -1.75 3.14
N GLY A 325 32.39 -2.13 4.32
CA GLY A 325 33.11 -2.01 5.60
C GLY A 325 33.11 -0.62 6.23
N GLU A 326 32.29 0.31 5.73
CA GLU A 326 32.21 1.71 6.15
C GLU A 326 31.33 1.89 7.41
N ARG A 327 31.69 1.24 8.50
CA ARG A 327 30.91 1.12 9.74
C ARG A 327 30.40 2.44 10.34
N ARG A 328 31.14 3.54 10.19
CA ARG A 328 30.71 4.86 10.72
C ARG A 328 29.53 5.39 9.94
N ARG A 329 29.59 5.30 8.61
CA ARG A 329 28.53 5.78 7.70
C ARG A 329 27.31 4.86 7.76
N ALA A 330 27.51 3.53 7.88
CA ALA A 330 26.44 2.59 8.09
C ALA A 330 25.60 2.94 9.34
N ARG A 331 26.27 3.27 10.46
CA ARG A 331 25.56 3.76 11.68
C ARG A 331 24.79 5.06 11.44
N GLN A 332 25.28 5.95 10.59
CA GLN A 332 24.56 7.18 10.23
C GLN A 332 23.29 6.85 9.43
N ALA A 333 23.37 5.95 8.45
CA ALA A 333 22.21 5.50 7.67
C ALA A 333 21.15 4.84 8.57
N VAL A 334 21.57 4.00 9.53
CA VAL A 334 20.67 3.42 10.55
C VAL A 334 19.96 4.51 11.37
N ALA A 335 20.69 5.50 11.87
CA ALA A 335 20.09 6.59 12.66
C ALA A 335 19.07 7.43 11.86
N LEU A 336 19.32 7.66 10.58
CA LEU A 336 18.38 8.36 9.70
C LEU A 336 17.14 7.51 9.42
N ARG A 337 17.31 6.20 9.21
CA ARG A 337 16.19 5.26 9.10
C ARG A 337 15.34 5.26 10.37
N GLU A 338 15.96 5.19 11.56
CA GLU A 338 15.26 5.23 12.86
C GLU A 338 14.51 6.55 13.05
N LYS A 339 15.05 7.66 12.55
CA LYS A 339 14.32 8.94 12.52
C LYS A 339 13.05 8.85 11.68
N CYS A 340 13.12 8.25 10.50
CA CYS A 340 11.94 7.99 9.66
C CYS A 340 10.93 7.08 10.37
N ASP A 341 11.38 5.98 10.98
CA ASP A 341 10.52 5.08 11.76
C ASP A 341 9.77 5.82 12.88
N HIS A 342 10.46 6.72 13.58
CA HIS A 342 9.84 7.54 14.62
C HIS A 342 8.80 8.52 14.05
N GLU A 343 9.08 9.16 12.93
CA GLU A 343 8.16 10.09 12.26
C GLU A 343 6.91 9.36 11.73
N LEU A 344 7.06 8.16 11.23
CA LEU A 344 5.95 7.32 10.78
C LEU A 344 5.09 6.81 11.94
N GLY A 345 5.59 6.93 13.19
CA GLY A 345 4.94 6.43 14.40
C GLY A 345 5.10 4.92 14.56
N GLU A 346 6.04 4.31 13.84
CA GLU A 346 6.36 2.91 13.98
C GLU A 346 7.09 2.69 15.33
N ARG A 347 6.36 2.18 16.31
CA ARG A 347 7.00 1.66 17.52
C ARG A 347 7.61 0.32 17.16
N PHE A 348 8.93 0.27 17.17
CA PHE A 348 9.67 -0.99 17.10
C PHE A 348 9.13 -1.96 18.17
N ARG A 349 8.37 -2.96 17.77
CA ARG A 349 8.36 -4.24 18.48
C ARG A 349 9.56 -5.00 17.93
N GLU A 350 10.62 -5.06 18.72
CA GLU A 350 11.73 -5.97 18.44
C GLU A 350 11.15 -7.35 18.12
N GLY A 351 11.26 -7.80 16.89
CA GLY A 351 10.87 -9.13 16.45
C GLY A 351 10.05 -9.26 15.18
N HIS A 352 9.59 -8.19 14.53
CA HIS A 352 8.76 -8.27 13.32
C HIS A 352 9.32 -7.41 12.18
N PHE A 353 10.61 -7.35 12.02
CA PHE A 353 11.21 -7.05 10.74
C PHE A 353 11.28 -8.34 9.94
N ILE A 354 10.33 -8.52 9.03
CA ILE A 354 10.71 -9.12 7.77
C ILE A 354 11.30 -7.97 6.95
N ALA A 355 12.56 -7.64 7.25
CA ALA A 355 13.43 -7.35 6.15
C ALA A 355 13.16 -8.49 5.17
N ALA A 356 12.83 -8.19 3.92
CA ALA A 356 13.01 -9.14 2.84
C ALA A 356 14.31 -9.84 3.20
N ALA A 357 14.22 -11.16 3.44
CA ALA A 357 15.36 -11.86 3.95
C ALA A 357 16.50 -11.41 3.08
N PRO A 358 17.50 -10.66 3.56
CA PRO A 358 18.73 -10.57 2.83
C PRO A 358 19.01 -12.04 2.69
N SER A 359 19.22 -12.52 1.48
CA SER A 359 19.66 -13.89 1.28
C SER A 359 20.69 -14.08 2.38
N VAL A 360 20.30 -14.83 3.44
CA VAL A 360 21.08 -14.83 4.69
C VAL A 360 22.33 -15.56 4.32
N HIS A 361 23.29 -14.82 3.79
CA HIS A 361 24.58 -15.35 3.44
C HIS A 361 25.29 -15.60 4.75
N LEU A 362 25.07 -16.80 5.25
CA LEU A 362 25.95 -17.33 6.28
C LEU A 362 27.36 -17.32 5.68
N THR A 363 28.31 -16.77 6.41
CA THR A 363 29.72 -16.96 6.05
C THR A 363 29.99 -18.45 5.95
N ARG A 364 30.92 -18.86 5.12
CA ARG A 364 31.30 -20.28 4.94
C ARG A 364 31.52 -20.97 6.31
N ARG A 365 32.04 -20.25 7.29
CA ARG A 365 32.28 -20.78 8.63
C ARG A 365 30.99 -20.92 9.46
N GLU A 366 30.06 -20.01 9.32
CA GLU A 366 28.75 -20.11 9.95
C GLU A 366 27.94 -21.25 9.32
N GLN A 367 28.03 -21.43 8.01
CA GLN A 367 27.39 -22.52 7.29
C GLN A 367 27.92 -23.89 7.74
N ASP A 368 29.26 -24.07 7.80
CA ASP A 368 29.90 -25.31 8.29
C ASP A 368 29.39 -25.66 9.69
N ILE A 369 29.27 -24.66 10.58
CA ILE A 369 28.84 -24.86 11.98
C ILE A 369 27.34 -25.22 12.03
N VAL A 370 26.50 -24.55 11.25
CA VAL A 370 25.06 -24.80 11.24
C VAL A 370 24.73 -26.17 10.65
N GLU A 371 25.39 -26.57 9.57
CA GLU A 371 25.22 -27.91 8.99
C GLU A 371 25.53 -29.01 10.00
N LEU A 372 26.59 -28.86 10.76
CA LEU A 372 26.96 -29.81 11.81
C LEU A 372 25.99 -29.76 13.01
N ALA A 373 25.47 -28.59 13.33
CA ALA A 373 24.48 -28.41 14.38
C ALA A 373 23.13 -29.07 14.03
N VAL A 374 22.70 -28.94 12.78
CA VAL A 374 21.48 -29.59 12.26
C VAL A 374 21.64 -31.10 12.20
N GLN A 375 22.84 -31.61 11.95
CA GLN A 375 23.17 -33.05 12.06
C GLN A 375 23.14 -33.58 13.48
N GLY A 376 22.92 -32.74 14.48
CA GLY A 376 22.77 -33.12 15.89
C GLY A 376 24.09 -33.17 16.67
N LEU A 377 25.22 -32.71 16.11
CA LEU A 377 26.51 -32.68 16.84
C LEU A 377 26.47 -31.64 17.95
N THR A 378 27.02 -31.95 19.10
CA THR A 378 27.17 -30.99 20.21
C THR A 378 28.24 -29.93 19.88
N ASP A 379 28.23 -28.79 20.58
CA ASP A 379 29.20 -27.71 20.37
C ASP A 379 30.65 -28.16 20.58
N ARG A 380 30.88 -29.16 21.46
CA ARG A 380 32.17 -29.82 21.66
C ARG A 380 32.62 -30.63 20.45
N GLU A 381 31.72 -31.42 19.87
CA GLU A 381 32.01 -32.24 18.68
C GLU A 381 32.26 -31.38 17.47
N ILE A 382 31.46 -30.27 17.30
CA ILE A 382 31.68 -29.28 16.26
C ILE A 382 33.05 -28.61 16.45
N ALA A 383 33.37 -28.17 17.65
CA ALA A 383 34.64 -27.54 17.97
C ALA A 383 35.83 -28.47 17.63
N GLN A 384 35.74 -29.76 17.99
CA GLN A 384 36.72 -30.76 17.67
C GLN A 384 36.87 -31.01 16.17
N LYS A 385 35.75 -31.15 15.46
CA LYS A 385 35.71 -31.40 14.02
C LYS A 385 36.26 -30.24 13.21
N LEU A 386 35.99 -29.02 13.63
CA LEU A 386 36.41 -27.79 12.96
C LEU A 386 37.73 -27.21 13.50
N MET A 387 38.36 -27.85 14.46
CA MET A 387 39.60 -27.44 15.12
C MET A 387 39.56 -26.00 15.68
N VAL A 388 38.49 -25.66 16.40
CA VAL A 388 38.27 -24.37 17.07
C VAL A 388 37.92 -24.56 18.55
N SER A 389 37.86 -23.47 19.32
CA SER A 389 37.36 -23.54 20.69
C SER A 389 35.83 -23.68 20.75
N VAL A 390 35.30 -24.33 21.80
CA VAL A 390 33.85 -24.42 22.05
C VAL A 390 33.22 -23.01 22.08
N ARG A 391 33.89 -22.06 22.74
CA ARG A 391 33.47 -20.66 22.81
C ARG A 391 33.36 -19.99 21.41
N THR A 392 34.20 -20.41 20.47
CA THR A 392 34.14 -19.94 19.09
C THR A 392 32.88 -20.46 18.38
N VAL A 393 32.53 -21.74 18.60
CA VAL A 393 31.32 -22.38 18.07
C VAL A 393 30.08 -21.72 18.65
N GLU A 394 30.01 -21.53 19.97
CA GLU A 394 28.90 -20.82 20.63
C GLU A 394 28.74 -19.40 20.09
N GLY A 395 29.83 -18.66 19.89
CA GLY A 395 29.78 -17.31 19.32
C GLY A 395 29.33 -17.26 17.87
N HIS A 396 29.63 -18.29 17.07
CA HIS A 396 29.10 -18.40 15.70
C HIS A 396 27.63 -18.82 15.70
N LEU A 397 27.23 -19.80 16.52
CA LEU A 397 25.83 -20.22 16.65
C LEU A 397 24.94 -19.06 17.12
N TYR A 398 25.36 -18.31 18.12
CA TYR A 398 24.63 -17.15 18.60
C TYR A 398 24.40 -16.11 17.46
N ARG A 399 25.45 -15.76 16.71
CA ARG A 399 25.34 -14.83 15.58
C ARG A 399 24.47 -15.40 14.46
N THR A 400 24.54 -16.70 14.23
CA THR A 400 23.71 -17.37 13.23
C THR A 400 22.25 -17.43 13.66
N TYR A 401 21.95 -17.66 14.94
CA TYR A 401 20.58 -17.57 15.48
C TYR A 401 19.98 -16.19 15.25
N VAL A 402 20.76 -15.14 15.54
CA VAL A 402 20.34 -13.75 15.27
C VAL A 402 20.13 -13.51 13.78
N LYS A 403 21.02 -14.00 12.91
CA LYS A 403 20.90 -13.85 11.46
C LYS A 403 19.71 -14.59 10.87
N LEU A 404 19.43 -15.81 11.33
CA LEU A 404 18.35 -16.67 10.85
C LEU A 404 17.01 -16.40 11.56
N GLY A 405 16.99 -15.50 12.57
CA GLY A 405 15.80 -15.20 13.35
C GLY A 405 15.29 -16.36 14.22
N VAL A 406 16.12 -17.37 14.49
CA VAL A 406 15.78 -18.55 15.30
C VAL A 406 16.21 -18.39 16.75
N ARG A 407 15.48 -18.98 17.68
CA ARG A 407 15.71 -18.87 19.12
C ARG A 407 16.38 -20.10 19.73
N SER A 408 16.34 -21.22 19.01
CA SER A 408 16.85 -22.50 19.50
C SER A 408 17.53 -23.27 18.38
N ARG A 409 18.33 -24.27 18.81
CA ARG A 409 19.03 -25.18 17.91
C ARG A 409 18.04 -26.01 17.06
N ASP A 410 16.91 -26.38 17.64
CA ASP A 410 15.89 -27.21 16.98
C ASP A 410 15.21 -26.47 15.82
N GLU A 411 15.19 -25.14 15.88
CA GLU A 411 14.62 -24.30 14.83
C GLU A 411 15.54 -24.13 13.61
N LEU A 412 16.84 -24.46 13.75
CA LEU A 412 17.82 -24.31 12.64
C LEU A 412 17.48 -25.18 11.42
N ALA A 413 16.95 -26.38 11.64
CA ALA A 413 16.62 -27.31 10.56
C ALA A 413 15.50 -26.81 9.63
N THR A 414 14.61 -25.98 10.18
CA THR A 414 13.47 -25.38 9.42
C THR A 414 13.81 -24.03 8.81
N ALA A 415 14.88 -23.40 9.24
CA ALA A 415 15.28 -22.05 8.81
C ALA A 415 16.33 -22.04 7.67
N LEU A 416 16.87 -23.17 7.29
CA LEU A 416 17.82 -23.27 6.17
C LEU A 416 17.05 -23.40 4.86
N PRO A 417 17.28 -22.52 3.87
CA PRO A 417 16.77 -22.75 2.52
C PRO A 417 17.43 -24.00 1.93
N HIS A 418 16.63 -24.88 1.39
CA HIS A 418 17.06 -26.08 0.66
C HIS A 418 17.71 -25.73 -0.67
#